data_690a0683457a518d7ef008b8b36ae818
#
_entry.id   690a0683457a518d7ef008b8b36ae818
#
_cell.length_a   1.000
_cell.length_b   1.000
_cell.length_c   1.000
_cell.angle_alpha   90.00
_cell.angle_beta   90.00
_cell.angle_gamma   90.00
#
_symmetry.space_group_name_H-M   'P 1'
#
loop_
_entity.id
_entity.type
_entity.pdbx_description
1 polymer ?
#
loop_
_entity_poly.entity_id
_entity_poly.type
_entity_poly.pdbx_seq_one_letter_code
_entity_poly.pdbx_strand_id
1 'polypeptide(L)'
;MQQYPDVRQHRPFGYWVKEIDRRIEEMGRRVLAEHGLDRRLWQVLNTIASGPIGPDDLDRALAPFLSADEPTLRPYVDDLARRGWVSRSGEGDLTLTDAGRDAYARARERMYAARARVVEGLSPEDYDTLMDLLERIAGNLGAEVAA
;
A
#
# COMPACT_ATOMS: atom_id res chain seq x y z
N MET A 1 10.56 25.18 29.76
CA MET A 1 10.88 23.75 29.64
C MET A 1 9.61 22.97 29.35
N GLN A 2 9.55 22.30 28.21
CA GLN A 2 8.38 21.49 27.88
C GLN A 2 8.37 20.26 28.79
N GLN A 3 7.29 20.13 29.57
CA GLN A 3 7.07 18.90 30.31
C GLN A 3 6.57 17.83 29.36
N TYR A 4 7.30 16.73 29.28
CA TYR A 4 6.81 15.56 28.59
C TYR A 4 5.58 15.04 29.32
N PRO A 5 4.51 14.69 28.60
CA PRO A 5 3.33 14.14 29.25
C PRO A 5 3.67 12.88 30.05
N ASP A 6 3.02 12.72 31.19
CA ASP A 6 3.21 11.54 32.04
C ASP A 6 2.89 10.27 31.23
N VAL A 7 3.89 9.43 31.03
CA VAL A 7 3.75 8.18 30.27
C VAL A 7 2.71 7.22 30.88
N ARG A 8 2.33 7.44 32.11
CA ARG A 8 1.28 6.66 32.75
C ARG A 8 -0.13 7.11 32.36
N GLN A 9 -0.29 8.36 31.95
CA GLN A 9 -1.56 8.91 31.53
C GLN A 9 -1.70 9.03 30.01
N HIS A 10 -0.58 9.27 29.30
CA HIS A 10 -0.54 9.44 27.86
C HIS A 10 0.60 8.68 27.28
N ARG A 11 0.34 7.91 26.23
CA ARG A 11 1.39 7.22 25.50
C ARG A 11 2.28 8.24 24.78
N PRO A 12 3.61 8.00 24.71
CA PRO A 12 4.51 8.93 24.01
C PRO A 12 4.22 8.97 22.50
N PHE A 13 4.65 10.07 21.87
CA PHE A 13 4.44 10.30 20.45
C PHE A 13 4.89 9.11 19.59
N GLY A 14 6.10 8.59 19.83
CA GLY A 14 6.63 7.46 19.04
C GLY A 14 5.78 6.20 19.14
N TYR A 15 5.15 5.96 20.29
CA TYR A 15 4.22 4.84 20.44
C TYR A 15 3.06 4.96 19.45
N TRP A 16 2.43 6.15 19.37
CA TRP A 16 1.29 6.35 18.49
C TRP A 16 1.67 6.22 17.03
N VAL A 17 2.82 6.73 16.62
CA VAL A 17 3.30 6.62 15.24
C VAL A 17 3.44 5.15 14.84
N LYS A 18 4.12 4.36 15.68
CA LYS A 18 4.33 2.93 15.42
C LYS A 18 3.01 2.15 15.45
N GLU A 19 2.16 2.44 16.42
CA GLU A 19 0.88 1.74 16.58
C GLU A 19 -0.06 2.04 15.42
N ILE A 20 -0.11 3.28 14.96
CA ILE A 20 -0.92 3.67 13.80
C ILE A 20 -0.41 2.96 12.56
N ASP A 21 0.89 2.97 12.32
CA ASP A 21 1.49 2.28 11.17
C ASP A 21 1.15 0.79 11.18
N ARG A 22 1.32 0.13 12.33
CA ARG A 22 1.00 -1.29 12.51
C ARG A 22 -0.48 -1.57 12.20
N ARG A 23 -1.38 -0.74 12.72
CA ARG A 23 -2.82 -0.92 12.54
C ARG A 23 -3.24 -0.68 11.10
N ILE A 24 -2.65 0.30 10.42
CA ILE A 24 -2.91 0.56 9.00
C ILE A 24 -2.46 -0.62 8.15
N GLU A 25 -1.26 -1.14 8.40
CA GLU A 25 -0.76 -2.30 7.66
C GLU A 25 -1.62 -3.55 7.89
N GLU A 26 -2.02 -3.79 9.13
CA GLU A 26 -2.89 -4.92 9.44
C GLU A 26 -4.26 -4.79 8.77
N MET A 27 -4.83 -3.60 8.79
CA MET A 27 -6.08 -3.29 8.09
C MET A 27 -5.95 -3.60 6.59
N GLY A 28 -4.87 -3.15 5.96
CA GLY A 28 -4.60 -3.43 4.56
C GLY A 28 -4.54 -4.92 4.26
N ARG A 29 -3.82 -5.68 5.09
CA ARG A 29 -3.73 -7.14 4.93
C ARG A 29 -5.09 -7.82 5.03
N ARG A 30 -5.92 -7.40 5.99
CA ARG A 30 -7.26 -7.97 6.18
C ARG A 30 -8.16 -7.70 4.97
N VAL A 31 -8.15 -6.47 4.47
CA VAL A 31 -8.95 -6.12 3.30
C VAL A 31 -8.51 -6.93 2.09
N LEU A 32 -7.21 -7.02 1.85
CA LEU A 32 -6.68 -7.81 0.73
C LEU A 32 -7.02 -9.30 0.88
N ALA A 33 -6.92 -9.84 2.09
CA ALA A 33 -7.24 -11.25 2.37
C ALA A 33 -8.71 -11.57 2.06
N GLU A 34 -9.63 -10.63 2.31
CA GLU A 34 -11.05 -10.77 1.95
C GLU A 34 -11.24 -11.00 0.44
N HIS A 35 -10.30 -10.55 -0.37
CA HIS A 35 -10.32 -10.69 -1.83
C HIS A 35 -9.34 -11.77 -2.34
N GLY A 36 -8.82 -12.58 -1.43
CA GLY A 36 -7.86 -13.62 -1.78
C GLY A 36 -6.50 -13.09 -2.23
N LEU A 37 -6.14 -11.89 -1.78
CA LEU A 37 -4.91 -11.21 -2.17
C LEU A 37 -3.99 -11.04 -0.97
N ASP A 38 -2.69 -10.93 -1.25
CA ASP A 38 -1.70 -10.43 -0.32
C ASP A 38 -1.10 -9.14 -0.89
N ARG A 39 -0.16 -8.56 -0.17
CA ARG A 39 0.48 -7.31 -0.58
C ARG A 39 1.16 -7.42 -1.95
N ARG A 40 1.86 -8.53 -2.19
CA ARG A 40 2.61 -8.72 -3.45
C ARG A 40 1.66 -8.91 -4.63
N LEU A 41 0.66 -9.76 -4.48
CA LEU A 41 -0.37 -9.95 -5.51
C LEU A 41 -1.08 -8.64 -5.83
N TRP A 42 -1.36 -7.83 -4.80
CA TRP A 42 -1.99 -6.52 -4.99
C TRP A 42 -1.08 -5.56 -5.76
N GLN A 43 0.22 -5.51 -5.43
CA GLN A 43 1.17 -4.67 -6.15
C GLN A 43 1.24 -5.03 -7.63
N VAL A 44 1.30 -6.33 -7.94
CA VAL A 44 1.34 -6.82 -9.32
C VAL A 44 0.05 -6.48 -10.05
N LEU A 45 -1.10 -6.77 -9.43
CA LEU A 45 -2.41 -6.49 -10.00
C LEU A 45 -2.60 -4.99 -10.28
N ASN A 46 -2.22 -4.16 -9.32
CA ASN A 46 -2.33 -2.70 -9.44
C ASN A 46 -1.45 -2.16 -10.56
N THR A 47 -0.25 -2.70 -10.72
CA THR A 47 0.68 -2.28 -11.78
C THR A 47 0.12 -2.65 -13.16
N ILE A 48 -0.39 -3.87 -13.32
CA ILE A 48 -1.00 -4.32 -14.58
C ILE A 48 -2.27 -3.51 -14.88
N ALA A 49 -3.03 -3.14 -13.85
CA ALA A 49 -4.24 -2.32 -14.00
C ALA A 49 -3.94 -0.92 -14.57
N SER A 50 -2.73 -0.42 -14.39
CA SER A 50 -2.33 0.90 -14.89
C SER A 50 -2.11 0.94 -16.41
N GLY A 51 -2.05 -0.21 -17.06
CA GLY A 51 -1.90 -0.32 -18.51
C GLY A 51 -1.12 -1.57 -18.89
N PRO A 52 -1.16 -1.97 -20.17
CA PRO A 52 -0.42 -3.13 -20.63
C PRO A 52 1.07 -3.03 -20.28
N ILE A 53 1.66 -4.12 -19.80
CA ILE A 53 3.06 -4.13 -19.38
C ILE A 53 3.66 -5.51 -19.64
N GLY A 54 4.87 -5.54 -20.21
CA GLY A 54 5.60 -6.79 -20.40
C GLY A 54 6.12 -7.36 -19.06
N PRO A 55 6.34 -8.69 -18.98
CA PRO A 55 6.82 -9.30 -17.74
C PRO A 55 8.14 -8.73 -17.22
N ASP A 56 9.07 -8.41 -18.11
CA ASP A 56 10.36 -7.84 -17.73
C ASP A 56 10.22 -6.40 -17.23
N ASP A 57 9.34 -5.62 -17.86
CA ASP A 57 9.05 -4.25 -17.42
C ASP A 57 8.33 -4.24 -16.08
N LEU A 58 7.47 -5.22 -15.82
CA LEU A 58 6.82 -5.41 -14.53
C LEU A 58 7.87 -5.64 -13.43
N ASP A 59 8.82 -6.54 -13.66
CA ASP A 59 9.92 -6.80 -12.72
C ASP A 59 10.75 -5.53 -12.49
N ARG A 60 11.01 -4.74 -13.53
CA ARG A 60 11.73 -3.47 -13.38
C ARG A 60 10.94 -2.44 -12.58
N ALA A 61 9.64 -2.34 -12.83
CA ALA A 61 8.78 -1.39 -12.13
C ALA A 61 8.73 -1.68 -10.62
N LEU A 62 8.81 -2.94 -10.23
CA LEU A 62 8.74 -3.37 -8.83
C LEU A 62 10.10 -3.87 -8.30
N ALA A 63 11.19 -3.53 -8.99
CA ALA A 63 12.54 -3.96 -8.62
C ALA A 63 12.92 -3.73 -7.15
N PRO A 64 12.55 -2.59 -6.51
CA PRO A 64 12.86 -2.39 -5.09
C PRO A 64 12.26 -3.43 -4.15
N PHE A 65 11.24 -4.15 -4.59
CA PHE A 65 10.56 -5.17 -3.79
C PHE A 65 11.04 -6.60 -4.09
N LEU A 66 11.94 -6.76 -5.07
CA LEU A 66 12.52 -8.04 -5.41
C LEU A 66 13.74 -8.34 -4.51
N SER A 67 14.05 -9.61 -4.35
CA SER A 67 15.15 -10.07 -3.50
C SER A 67 15.81 -11.31 -4.14
N ALA A 68 16.88 -11.79 -3.51
CA ALA A 68 17.52 -13.03 -3.94
C ALA A 68 16.57 -14.24 -3.83
N ASP A 69 15.66 -14.21 -2.85
CA ASP A 69 14.66 -15.26 -2.64
C ASP A 69 13.47 -15.12 -3.59
N GLU A 70 13.19 -13.89 -4.03
CA GLU A 70 12.11 -13.58 -4.98
C GLU A 70 12.66 -12.69 -6.10
N PRO A 71 13.42 -13.28 -7.06
CA PRO A 71 14.09 -12.50 -8.09
C PRO A 71 13.18 -12.02 -9.21
N THR A 72 11.96 -12.52 -9.30
CA THR A 72 10.99 -12.16 -10.32
C THR A 72 9.55 -12.25 -9.76
N LEU A 73 8.65 -11.52 -10.40
CA LEU A 73 7.22 -11.53 -10.07
C LEU A 73 6.43 -12.55 -10.90
N ARG A 74 7.09 -13.33 -11.73
CA ARG A 74 6.43 -14.32 -12.60
C ARG A 74 5.52 -15.29 -11.85
N PRO A 75 5.87 -15.82 -10.66
CA PRO A 75 4.95 -16.68 -9.92
C PRO A 75 3.64 -16.01 -9.55
N TYR A 76 3.67 -14.70 -9.25
CA TYR A 76 2.46 -13.94 -8.95
C TYR A 76 1.62 -13.69 -10.20
N VAL A 77 2.27 -13.42 -11.33
CA VAL A 77 1.60 -13.31 -12.63
C VAL A 77 0.89 -14.61 -12.99
N ASP A 78 1.58 -15.74 -12.81
CA ASP A 78 1.03 -17.07 -13.08
C ASP A 78 -0.19 -17.36 -12.20
N ASP A 79 -0.14 -16.97 -10.92
CA ASP A 79 -1.27 -17.10 -9.99
C ASP A 79 -2.47 -16.30 -10.51
N LEU A 80 -2.26 -15.02 -10.86
CA LEU A 80 -3.32 -14.17 -11.37
C LEU A 80 -3.90 -14.67 -12.69
N ALA A 81 -3.04 -15.24 -13.55
CA ALA A 81 -3.47 -15.84 -14.81
C ALA A 81 -4.32 -17.11 -14.57
N ARG A 82 -3.94 -17.94 -13.59
CA ARG A 82 -4.72 -19.12 -13.21
C ARG A 82 -6.12 -18.74 -12.68
N ARG A 83 -6.21 -17.59 -12.01
CA ARG A 83 -7.51 -17.07 -11.55
C ARG A 83 -8.37 -16.51 -12.68
N GLY A 84 -7.80 -16.34 -13.88
CA GLY A 84 -8.47 -15.73 -15.02
C GLY A 84 -8.52 -14.21 -14.96
N TRP A 85 -7.66 -13.59 -14.16
CA TRP A 85 -7.65 -12.13 -13.98
C TRP A 85 -6.65 -11.41 -14.87
N VAL A 86 -5.64 -12.10 -15.36
CA VAL A 86 -4.58 -11.58 -16.20
C VAL A 86 -4.45 -12.43 -17.45
N SER A 87 -4.26 -11.80 -18.60
CA SER A 87 -3.97 -12.47 -19.86
C SER A 87 -2.77 -11.81 -20.53
N ARG A 88 -2.18 -12.51 -21.49
CA ARG A 88 -1.11 -11.97 -22.35
C ARG A 88 -1.69 -11.60 -23.69
N SER A 89 -1.38 -10.42 -24.19
CA SER A 89 -1.70 -10.03 -25.55
C SER A 89 -0.82 -10.82 -26.54
N GLY A 90 -1.12 -10.73 -27.85
CA GLY A 90 -0.31 -11.33 -28.89
C GLY A 90 1.13 -10.82 -28.90
N GLU A 91 1.40 -9.64 -28.37
CA GLU A 91 2.73 -9.06 -28.24
C GLU A 91 3.42 -9.40 -26.93
N GLY A 92 2.78 -10.19 -26.06
CA GLY A 92 3.35 -10.64 -24.80
C GLY A 92 3.08 -9.73 -23.61
N ASP A 93 2.38 -8.62 -23.81
CA ASP A 93 2.03 -7.71 -22.72
C ASP A 93 0.94 -8.30 -21.83
N LEU A 94 1.09 -8.07 -20.53
CA LEU A 94 0.11 -8.47 -19.53
C LEU A 94 -0.99 -7.42 -19.45
N THR A 95 -2.24 -7.88 -19.45
CA THR A 95 -3.43 -7.03 -19.32
C THR A 95 -4.42 -7.69 -18.38
N LEU A 96 -5.30 -6.89 -17.77
CA LEU A 96 -6.41 -7.45 -17.01
C LEU A 96 -7.50 -7.96 -17.94
N THR A 97 -8.07 -9.10 -17.58
CA THR A 97 -9.32 -9.58 -18.18
C THR A 97 -10.50 -8.79 -17.59
N ASP A 98 -11.72 -8.99 -18.12
CA ASP A 98 -12.91 -8.39 -17.52
C ASP A 98 -13.07 -8.83 -16.06
N ALA A 99 -12.86 -10.10 -15.78
CA ALA A 99 -12.90 -10.64 -14.41
C ALA A 99 -11.82 -9.99 -13.53
N GLY A 100 -10.62 -9.77 -14.08
CA GLY A 100 -9.54 -9.09 -13.38
C GLY A 100 -9.85 -7.64 -13.07
N ARG A 101 -10.45 -6.93 -14.01
CA ARG A 101 -10.89 -5.54 -13.78
C ARG A 101 -11.94 -5.45 -12.68
N ASP A 102 -12.91 -6.37 -12.69
CA ASP A 102 -13.94 -6.41 -11.65
C ASP A 102 -13.34 -6.72 -10.28
N ALA A 103 -12.44 -7.70 -10.20
CA ALA A 103 -11.76 -8.05 -8.95
C ALA A 103 -10.92 -6.89 -8.42
N TYR A 104 -10.18 -6.23 -9.30
CA TYR A 104 -9.37 -5.07 -8.95
C TYR A 104 -10.24 -3.92 -8.44
N ALA A 105 -11.34 -3.62 -9.14
CA ALA A 105 -12.24 -2.53 -8.75
C ALA A 105 -12.86 -2.77 -7.36
N ARG A 106 -13.28 -4.00 -7.08
CA ARG A 106 -13.84 -4.35 -5.77
C ARG A 106 -12.82 -4.21 -4.65
N ALA A 107 -11.61 -4.71 -4.86
CA ALA A 107 -10.54 -4.61 -3.86
C ALA A 107 -10.14 -3.15 -3.62
N ARG A 108 -10.01 -2.38 -4.70
CA ARG A 108 -9.67 -0.96 -4.63
C ARG A 108 -10.73 -0.17 -3.86
N GLU A 109 -12.00 -0.42 -4.13
CA GLU A 109 -13.11 0.25 -3.43
C GLU A 109 -13.06 -0.04 -1.93
N ARG A 110 -12.84 -1.29 -1.56
CA ARG A 110 -12.71 -1.68 -0.15
C ARG A 110 -11.49 -1.05 0.50
N MET A 111 -10.37 -0.94 -0.20
CA MET A 111 -9.17 -0.27 0.31
C MET A 111 -9.43 1.21 0.55
N TYR A 112 -10.10 1.88 -0.38
CA TYR A 112 -10.46 3.30 -0.20
C TYR A 112 -11.41 3.50 0.97
N ALA A 113 -12.43 2.66 1.11
CA ALA A 113 -13.36 2.72 2.22
C ALA A 113 -12.65 2.52 3.57
N ALA A 114 -11.73 1.57 3.63
CA ALA A 114 -10.97 1.31 4.84
C ALA A 114 -10.06 2.49 5.19
N ARG A 115 -9.39 3.09 4.21
CA ARG A 115 -8.54 4.27 4.42
C ARG A 115 -9.35 5.48 4.89
N ALA A 116 -10.54 5.68 4.37
CA ALA A 116 -11.41 6.76 4.80
C ALA A 116 -11.78 6.64 6.27
N ARG A 117 -11.93 5.42 6.77
CA ARG A 117 -12.24 5.16 8.19
C ARG A 117 -11.10 5.52 9.13
N VAL A 118 -9.86 5.51 8.64
CA VAL A 118 -8.68 5.85 9.45
C VAL A 118 -8.79 7.28 9.98
N VAL A 119 -9.33 8.18 9.19
CA VAL A 119 -9.47 9.61 9.53
C VAL A 119 -10.91 10.00 9.87
N GLU A 120 -11.76 9.00 10.15
CA GLU A 120 -13.14 9.24 10.53
C GLU A 120 -13.20 10.12 11.78
N GLY A 121 -14.08 11.12 11.75
CA GLY A 121 -14.23 12.07 12.85
C GLY A 121 -13.33 13.29 12.76
N LEU A 122 -12.37 13.30 11.85
CA LEU A 122 -11.56 14.50 11.60
C LEU A 122 -12.26 15.39 10.59
N SER A 123 -12.31 16.71 10.88
CA SER A 123 -12.78 17.68 9.89
C SER A 123 -11.71 17.84 8.79
N PRO A 124 -12.06 18.42 7.61
CA PRO A 124 -11.06 18.74 6.61
C PRO A 124 -9.91 19.61 7.15
N GLU A 125 -10.24 20.55 8.04
CA GLU A 125 -9.26 21.43 8.68
C GLU A 125 -8.35 20.64 9.62
N ASP A 126 -8.91 19.71 10.40
CA ASP A 126 -8.14 18.83 11.28
C ASP A 126 -7.15 17.99 10.47
N TYR A 127 -7.61 17.44 9.35
CA TYR A 127 -6.79 16.62 8.48
C TYR A 127 -5.63 17.44 7.91
N ASP A 128 -5.90 18.64 7.39
CA ASP A 128 -4.88 19.52 6.84
C ASP A 128 -3.85 19.91 7.90
N THR A 129 -4.31 20.24 9.10
CA THR A 129 -3.44 20.56 10.23
C THR A 129 -2.55 19.36 10.59
N LEU A 130 -3.13 18.17 10.65
CA LEU A 130 -2.40 16.95 10.94
C LEU A 130 -1.29 16.72 9.90
N MET A 131 -1.62 16.84 8.61
CA MET A 131 -0.65 16.63 7.54
C MET A 131 0.48 17.64 7.59
N ASP A 132 0.17 18.92 7.86
CA ASP A 132 1.18 19.98 8.00
C ASP A 132 2.12 19.69 9.17
N LEU A 133 1.59 19.24 10.29
CA LEU A 133 2.40 18.92 11.47
C LEU A 133 3.28 17.68 11.23
N LEU A 134 2.74 16.67 10.57
CA LEU A 134 3.52 15.46 10.22
C LEU A 134 4.67 15.81 9.26
N GLU A 135 4.40 16.64 8.27
CA GLU A 135 5.41 17.10 7.32
C GLU A 135 6.53 17.88 8.02
N ARG A 136 6.14 18.75 8.95
CA ARG A 136 7.12 19.51 9.75
C ARG A 136 8.00 18.59 10.59
N ILE A 137 7.41 17.60 11.24
CA ILE A 137 8.14 16.62 12.04
C ILE A 137 9.12 15.81 11.17
N ALA A 138 8.66 15.36 10.03
CA ALA A 138 9.50 14.63 9.08
C ALA A 138 10.67 15.48 8.59
N GLY A 139 10.40 16.77 8.30
CA GLY A 139 11.42 17.72 7.90
C GLY A 139 12.49 17.96 8.97
N ASN A 140 12.07 18.05 10.23
CA ASN A 140 13.02 18.19 11.35
C ASN A 140 13.94 16.98 11.46
N LEU A 141 13.37 15.77 11.32
CA LEU A 141 14.14 14.53 11.37
C LEU A 141 15.08 14.39 10.18
N GLY A 142 14.64 14.82 9.00
CA GLY A 142 15.47 14.82 7.79
C GLY A 142 16.67 15.75 7.93
N ALA A 143 16.46 16.92 8.51
CA ALA A 143 17.55 17.87 8.75
C ALA A 143 18.58 17.33 9.75
N GLU A 144 18.15 16.66 10.81
CA GLU A 144 19.04 16.03 11.78
C GLU A 144 19.85 14.89 11.16
N VAL A 145 19.20 14.04 10.36
CA VAL A 145 19.85 12.90 9.70
C VAL A 145 20.86 13.39 8.65
N ALA A 146 20.56 14.51 7.97
CA ALA A 146 21.45 15.09 6.98
C ALA A 146 22.65 15.85 7.59
N ALA A 147 22.54 16.25 8.83
CA ALA A 147 23.63 16.86 9.57
C ALA A 147 24.56 15.79 10.15
#